data_38a216161b47e3752c8f7ac721611cbf
#
_entry.id   38a216161b47e3752c8f7ac721611cbf
#
_cell.length_a   1.000
_cell.length_b   1.000
_cell.length_c   1.000
_cell.angle_alpha   90.00
_cell.angle_beta   90.00
_cell.angle_gamma   90.00
#
_symmetry.space_group_name_H-M   'P 1'
#
loop_
_entity.id
_entity.type
_entity.pdbx_description
1 polymer ?
#
loop_
_entity_poly.entity_id
_entity_poly.type
_entity_poly.pdbx_seq_one_letter_code
_entity_poly.pdbx_strand_id
1 'polypeptide(L)'
;LQACLSLGIDIPYFCYHPALGSVGSCRQCAVKQYNNKEDYEAGRGRLVMSCMVNPTPDMWISVTDAEVKNFRKSLVEFLMTNHPHDCPTCEEGGHCHLQDMTYMSGHNHRKYRFTKRTHQNQDLGPFINHEMNRCIACYRCVRYYKDYAGGEDLGVYASASRVYFGRDKDGQFESEFSGNLTE
;
A
#
# COMPACT_ATOMS: atom_id res chain seq x y z
N LEU A 1 -3.79 -5.63 12.76
CA LEU A 1 -4.11 -4.28 12.33
C LEU A 1 -5.44 -3.79 12.91
N GLN A 2 -6.56 -4.45 12.62
CA GLN A 2 -7.90 -4.04 13.08
C GLN A 2 -7.98 -3.87 14.60
N ALA A 3 -7.41 -4.79 15.39
CA ALA A 3 -7.39 -4.68 16.83
C ALA A 3 -6.67 -3.42 17.34
N CYS A 4 -5.58 -3.02 16.69
CA CYS A 4 -4.89 -1.78 17.04
C CYS A 4 -5.72 -0.55 16.68
N LEU A 5 -6.28 -0.52 15.48
CA LEU A 5 -7.13 0.59 15.02
C LEU A 5 -8.37 0.76 15.90
N SER A 6 -9.00 -0.35 16.37
CA SER A 6 -10.15 -0.28 17.29
C SER A 6 -9.81 0.27 18.67
N LEU A 7 -8.54 0.25 19.04
CA LEU A 7 -8.02 0.86 20.28
C LEU A 7 -7.52 2.31 20.07
N GLY A 8 -7.73 2.89 18.90
CA GLY A 8 -7.24 4.24 18.56
C GLY A 8 -5.73 4.29 18.32
N ILE A 9 -5.08 3.15 18.08
CA ILE A 9 -3.65 3.08 17.78
C ILE A 9 -3.48 3.10 16.27
N ASP A 10 -3.01 4.21 15.74
CA ASP A 10 -2.77 4.38 14.32
C ASP A 10 -1.55 3.59 13.85
N ILE A 11 -1.76 2.82 12.78
CA ILE A 11 -0.73 2.08 12.09
C ILE A 11 -0.85 2.41 10.60
N PRO A 12 0.21 2.88 9.92
CA PRO A 12 0.15 3.15 8.49
C PRO A 12 -0.07 1.85 7.68
N TYR A 13 -0.87 1.93 6.63
CA TYR A 13 -1.12 0.80 5.72
C TYR A 13 -1.61 1.28 4.35
N PHE A 14 -1.48 0.43 3.32
CA PHE A 14 -2.02 0.72 1.98
C PHE A 14 -2.89 -0.43 1.45
N CYS A 15 -2.35 -1.65 1.41
CA CYS A 15 -3.00 -2.76 0.70
C CYS A 15 -4.19 -3.38 1.43
N TYR A 16 -4.29 -3.21 2.74
CA TYR A 16 -5.44 -3.67 3.51
C TYR A 16 -6.68 -2.83 3.23
N HIS A 17 -7.81 -3.47 3.09
CA HIS A 17 -9.13 -2.86 3.09
C HIS A 17 -10.13 -3.80 3.77
N PRO A 18 -11.09 -3.31 4.58
CA PRO A 18 -12.04 -4.17 5.29
C PRO A 18 -12.80 -5.14 4.37
N ALA A 19 -13.25 -4.68 3.22
CA ALA A 19 -13.97 -5.50 2.24
C ALA A 19 -13.06 -6.45 1.45
N LEU A 20 -11.80 -6.07 1.17
CA LEU A 20 -10.88 -6.86 0.38
C LEU A 20 -9.94 -7.74 1.21
N GLY A 21 -9.91 -7.54 2.53
CA GLY A 21 -9.00 -8.26 3.41
C GLY A 21 -7.53 -7.85 3.24
N SER A 22 -6.64 -8.76 3.61
CA SER A 22 -5.20 -8.55 3.64
C SER A 22 -4.50 -9.33 2.52
N VAL A 23 -3.43 -8.76 1.97
CA VAL A 23 -2.55 -9.41 0.99
C VAL A 23 -1.06 -9.28 1.34
N GLY A 24 -0.72 -8.43 2.32
CA GLY A 24 0.65 -8.24 2.80
C GLY A 24 1.62 -7.60 1.79
N SER A 25 1.13 -7.01 0.69
CA SER A 25 1.98 -6.49 -0.39
C SER A 25 2.71 -5.21 -0.02
N CYS A 26 2.06 -4.26 0.64
CA CYS A 26 2.66 -2.95 0.95
C CYS A 26 3.61 -2.98 2.14
N ARG A 27 3.45 -3.91 3.06
CA ARG A 27 4.21 -4.07 4.32
C ARG A 27 4.26 -2.86 5.25
N GLN A 28 3.55 -1.78 4.91
CA GLN A 28 3.57 -0.54 5.69
C GLN A 28 3.00 -0.73 7.11
N CYS A 29 2.13 -1.72 7.31
CA CYS A 29 1.56 -2.06 8.61
C CYS A 29 2.50 -2.90 9.51
N ALA A 30 3.81 -2.85 9.28
CA ALA A 30 4.79 -3.55 10.09
C ALA A 30 4.70 -3.15 11.57
N VAL A 31 4.80 -4.12 12.45
CA VAL A 31 4.89 -3.96 13.92
C VAL A 31 5.91 -4.94 14.46
N LYS A 32 6.39 -4.70 15.68
CA LYS A 32 7.21 -5.68 16.38
C LYS A 32 6.33 -6.48 17.33
N GLN A 33 6.28 -7.79 17.12
CA GLN A 33 5.46 -8.73 17.87
C GLN A 33 6.32 -9.49 18.86
N TYR A 34 5.79 -9.68 20.07
CA TYR A 34 6.36 -10.49 21.15
C TYR A 34 5.30 -11.48 21.63
N ASN A 35 5.70 -12.68 22.04
CA ASN A 35 4.75 -13.70 22.44
C ASN A 35 4.16 -13.43 23.84
N ASN A 36 4.94 -12.76 24.70
CA ASN A 36 4.55 -12.41 26.07
C ASN A 36 5.36 -11.19 26.56
N LYS A 37 5.11 -10.79 27.81
CA LYS A 37 5.78 -9.67 28.45
C LYS A 37 7.29 -9.91 28.64
N GLU A 38 7.70 -11.13 28.98
CA GLU A 38 9.11 -11.48 29.15
C GLU A 38 9.92 -11.32 27.87
N ASP A 39 9.34 -11.72 26.72
CA ASP A 39 9.95 -11.52 25.43
C ASP A 39 10.07 -10.02 25.08
N TYR A 40 9.08 -9.23 25.47
CA TYR A 40 9.12 -7.78 25.31
C TYR A 40 10.25 -7.15 26.12
N GLU A 41 10.35 -7.47 27.41
CA GLU A 41 11.40 -6.96 28.30
C GLU A 41 12.80 -7.40 27.87
N ALA A 42 12.92 -8.59 27.31
CA ALA A 42 14.17 -9.13 26.76
C ALA A 42 14.48 -8.67 25.32
N GLY A 43 13.59 -7.88 24.68
CA GLY A 43 13.79 -7.41 23.31
C GLY A 43 13.68 -8.49 22.21
N ARG A 44 13.17 -9.67 22.53
CA ARG A 44 13.07 -10.83 21.62
C ARG A 44 11.84 -10.75 20.69
N GLY A 45 11.55 -9.59 20.15
CA GLY A 45 10.46 -9.40 19.20
C GLY A 45 10.85 -9.70 17.76
N ARG A 46 9.85 -9.98 16.93
CA ARG A 46 9.99 -10.16 15.48
C ARG A 46 9.18 -9.14 14.71
N LEU A 47 9.70 -8.69 13.58
CA LEU A 47 8.99 -7.80 12.66
C LEU A 47 7.91 -8.60 11.92
N VAL A 48 6.66 -8.18 12.03
CA VAL A 48 5.51 -8.81 11.36
C VAL A 48 4.59 -7.76 10.74
N MET A 49 3.79 -8.20 9.78
CA MET A 49 2.75 -7.36 9.17
C MET A 49 1.46 -7.51 9.97
N SER A 50 1.03 -6.46 10.66
CA SER A 50 -0.14 -6.51 11.54
C SER A 50 -1.44 -6.90 10.82
N CYS A 51 -1.55 -6.66 9.51
CA CYS A 51 -2.70 -7.09 8.72
C CYS A 51 -2.73 -8.60 8.42
N MET A 52 -1.62 -9.32 8.66
CA MET A 52 -1.47 -10.76 8.36
C MET A 52 -1.41 -11.63 9.62
N VAL A 53 -1.41 -11.04 10.80
CA VAL A 53 -1.27 -11.75 12.06
C VAL A 53 -2.55 -11.62 12.86
N ASN A 54 -3.08 -12.76 13.30
CA ASN A 54 -4.20 -12.79 14.22
C ASN A 54 -3.71 -12.52 15.65
N PRO A 55 -4.43 -11.71 16.44
CA PRO A 55 -4.10 -11.51 17.83
C PRO A 55 -4.29 -12.81 18.61
N THR A 56 -3.39 -13.08 19.56
CA THR A 56 -3.48 -14.18 20.50
C THR A 56 -3.47 -13.65 21.92
N PRO A 57 -3.98 -14.40 22.92
CA PRO A 57 -3.83 -14.02 24.32
C PRO A 57 -2.35 -13.75 24.66
N ASP A 58 -2.11 -12.79 25.53
CA ASP A 58 -0.77 -12.39 26.00
C ASP A 58 0.21 -11.86 24.95
N MET A 59 -0.22 -11.70 23.69
CA MET A 59 0.59 -11.08 22.65
C MET A 59 0.85 -9.60 22.96
N TRP A 60 2.10 -9.21 22.88
CA TRP A 60 2.53 -7.82 22.95
C TRP A 60 2.95 -7.28 21.60
N ILE A 61 2.57 -6.04 21.32
CA ILE A 61 2.86 -5.37 20.05
C ILE A 61 3.51 -4.01 20.32
N SER A 62 4.65 -3.75 19.70
CA SER A 62 5.23 -2.41 19.64
C SER A 62 5.00 -1.80 18.25
N VAL A 63 4.36 -0.65 18.22
CA VAL A 63 4.15 0.15 16.99
C VAL A 63 5.20 1.25 16.81
N THR A 64 5.98 1.53 17.85
CA THR A 64 6.94 2.64 17.93
C THR A 64 8.40 2.20 18.01
N ASP A 65 8.68 0.89 17.98
CA ASP A 65 10.03 0.34 17.96
C ASP A 65 10.87 0.96 16.83
N ALA A 66 12.16 1.20 17.10
CA ALA A 66 13.05 1.88 16.15
C ALA A 66 13.21 1.08 14.83
N GLU A 67 13.27 -0.24 14.91
CA GLU A 67 13.33 -1.12 13.75
C GLU A 67 12.07 -0.96 12.88
N VAL A 68 10.88 -0.95 13.51
CA VAL A 68 9.59 -0.76 12.85
C VAL A 68 9.51 0.59 12.16
N LYS A 69 9.88 1.67 12.85
CA LYS A 69 9.89 3.03 12.28
C LYS A 69 10.83 3.13 11.08
N ASN A 70 12.03 2.61 11.20
CA ASN A 70 13.01 2.61 10.12
C ASN A 70 12.54 1.78 8.92
N PHE A 71 11.93 0.63 9.17
CA PHE A 71 11.36 -0.22 8.13
C PHE A 71 10.26 0.50 7.35
N ARG A 72 9.28 1.07 8.04
CA ARG A 72 8.18 1.85 7.41
C ARG A 72 8.71 3.03 6.61
N LYS A 73 9.67 3.78 7.16
CA LYS A 73 10.31 4.91 6.47
C LYS A 73 11.04 4.48 5.20
N SER A 74 11.70 3.32 5.22
CA SER A 74 12.38 2.76 4.05
C SER A 74 11.41 2.34 2.96
N LEU A 75 10.23 1.80 3.31
CA LEU A 75 9.20 1.46 2.34
C LEU A 75 8.65 2.70 1.63
N VAL A 76 8.41 3.78 2.38
CA VAL A 76 8.00 5.07 1.78
C VAL A 76 9.12 5.61 0.89
N GLU A 77 10.38 5.50 1.29
CA GLU A 77 11.53 5.88 0.45
C GLU A 77 11.49 5.15 -0.90
N PHE A 78 11.22 3.83 -0.91
CA PHE A 78 11.09 3.07 -2.16
C PHE A 78 9.94 3.55 -3.03
N LEU A 79 8.78 3.85 -2.44
CA LEU A 79 7.66 4.44 -3.18
C LEU A 79 8.06 5.78 -3.81
N MET A 80 8.71 6.65 -3.03
CA MET A 80 9.11 7.99 -3.49
C MET A 80 10.23 7.96 -4.54
N THR A 81 10.91 6.84 -4.77
CA THR A 81 11.92 6.77 -5.83
C THR A 81 11.37 7.03 -7.23
N ASN A 82 10.17 6.55 -7.51
CA ASN A 82 9.52 6.69 -8.83
C ASN A 82 8.22 7.51 -8.82
N HIS A 83 7.53 7.60 -7.68
CA HIS A 83 6.28 8.36 -7.59
C HIS A 83 6.49 9.82 -8.02
N PRO A 84 5.59 10.43 -8.81
CA PRO A 84 5.65 11.86 -9.15
C PRO A 84 5.61 12.74 -7.89
N HIS A 85 6.39 13.82 -7.88
CA HIS A 85 6.38 14.79 -6.77
C HIS A 85 5.69 16.08 -7.20
N ASP A 86 4.50 15.93 -7.75
CA ASP A 86 3.64 16.99 -8.29
C ASP A 86 2.35 17.17 -7.48
N CYS A 87 2.40 16.87 -6.18
CA CYS A 87 1.25 16.93 -5.28
C CYS A 87 0.40 18.21 -5.40
N PRO A 88 0.96 19.41 -5.61
CA PRO A 88 0.15 20.64 -5.77
C PRO A 88 -0.73 20.65 -7.02
N THR A 89 -0.41 19.84 -8.03
CA THR A 89 -1.16 19.72 -9.29
C THR A 89 -1.81 18.36 -9.48
N CYS A 90 -1.63 17.45 -8.51
CA CYS A 90 -2.22 16.13 -8.51
C CYS A 90 -3.68 16.21 -8.05
N GLU A 91 -4.57 15.50 -8.71
CA GLU A 91 -6.00 15.47 -8.37
C GLU A 91 -6.27 14.94 -6.95
N GLU A 92 -5.41 14.04 -6.45
CA GLU A 92 -5.47 13.49 -5.08
C GLU A 92 -4.81 14.41 -4.02
N GLY A 93 -4.25 15.53 -4.42
CA GLY A 93 -3.52 16.44 -3.52
C GLY A 93 -4.42 16.96 -2.40
N GLY A 94 -4.06 16.66 -1.13
CA GLY A 94 -4.83 17.04 0.06
C GLY A 94 -5.79 15.95 0.58
N HIS A 95 -6.11 14.93 -0.21
CA HIS A 95 -6.91 13.75 0.20
C HIS A 95 -6.15 12.43 -0.03
N CYS A 96 -4.86 12.50 -0.17
CA CYS A 96 -4.01 11.38 -0.59
C CYS A 96 -3.57 10.52 0.59
N HIS A 97 -4.01 9.27 0.58
CA HIS A 97 -3.59 8.29 1.59
C HIS A 97 -2.05 8.07 1.61
N LEU A 98 -1.37 8.22 0.47
CA LEU A 98 0.08 8.15 0.42
C LEU A 98 0.74 9.32 1.15
N GLN A 99 0.19 10.55 1.04
CA GLN A 99 0.69 11.70 1.79
C GLN A 99 0.56 11.47 3.30
N ASP A 100 -0.60 11.00 3.76
CA ASP A 100 -0.84 10.74 5.18
C ASP A 100 0.10 9.67 5.73
N MET A 101 0.26 8.55 5.03
CA MET A 101 1.16 7.48 5.44
C MET A 101 2.63 7.89 5.37
N THR A 102 2.99 8.77 4.46
CA THR A 102 4.34 9.36 4.38
C THR A 102 4.64 10.19 5.62
N TYR A 103 3.69 11.05 6.01
CA TYR A 103 3.79 11.83 7.24
C TYR A 103 3.89 10.92 8.48
N MET A 104 2.99 9.94 8.64
CA MET A 104 2.99 8.99 9.75
C MET A 104 4.29 8.19 9.86
N SER A 105 4.92 7.89 8.73
CA SER A 105 6.19 7.15 8.68
C SER A 105 7.41 8.02 8.96
N GLY A 106 7.24 9.35 9.06
CA GLY A 106 8.33 10.29 9.29
C GLY A 106 9.31 10.43 8.12
N HIS A 107 8.88 10.08 6.90
CA HIS A 107 9.67 10.32 5.69
C HIS A 107 9.48 11.75 5.23
N ASN A 108 10.56 12.50 5.03
CA ASN A 108 10.52 13.92 4.72
C ASN A 108 11.36 14.34 3.50
N HIS A 109 12.26 13.47 3.02
CA HIS A 109 13.03 13.73 1.83
C HIS A 109 13.53 12.44 1.19
N ARG A 110 13.60 12.44 -0.13
CA ARG A 110 14.12 11.33 -0.91
C ARG A 110 15.67 11.33 -0.87
N LYS A 111 16.25 10.21 -0.50
CA LYS A 111 17.71 10.02 -0.45
C LYS A 111 18.29 9.66 -1.81
N TYR A 112 17.60 8.75 -2.54
CA TYR A 112 18.04 8.28 -3.84
C TYR A 112 17.61 9.26 -4.94
N ARG A 113 18.58 9.69 -5.77
CA ARG A 113 18.37 10.67 -6.84
C ARG A 113 18.84 10.07 -8.15
N PHE A 114 17.92 9.64 -8.96
CA PHE A 114 18.16 9.12 -10.30
C PHE A 114 16.95 9.45 -11.19
N THR A 115 17.07 9.24 -12.50
CA THR A 115 15.95 9.41 -13.43
C THR A 115 14.83 8.45 -13.07
N LYS A 116 13.64 8.99 -12.82
CA LYS A 116 12.45 8.20 -12.54
C LYS A 116 12.07 7.38 -13.77
N ARG A 117 11.62 6.16 -13.53
CA ARG A 117 10.95 5.39 -14.57
C ARG A 117 9.63 6.04 -14.90
N THR A 118 9.28 6.03 -16.17
CA THR A 118 7.99 6.50 -16.65
C THR A 118 7.28 5.38 -17.39
N HIS A 119 6.00 5.26 -17.14
CA HIS A 119 5.08 4.40 -17.85
C HIS A 119 4.12 5.29 -18.64
N GLN A 120 3.57 4.76 -19.73
CA GLN A 120 2.48 5.41 -20.43
C GLN A 120 1.19 5.21 -19.66
N ASN A 121 0.31 6.21 -19.75
CA ASN A 121 -1.04 6.10 -19.23
C ASN A 121 -1.86 5.18 -20.12
N GLN A 122 -2.87 4.51 -19.53
CA GLN A 122 -3.86 3.74 -20.29
C GLN A 122 -5.23 4.41 -20.19
N ASP A 123 -5.88 4.54 -21.34
CA ASP A 123 -7.31 4.84 -21.41
C ASP A 123 -8.09 3.54 -21.26
N LEU A 124 -8.79 3.40 -20.14
CA LEU A 124 -9.51 2.18 -19.76
C LEU A 124 -11.02 2.36 -19.80
N GLY A 125 -11.50 3.35 -20.53
CA GLY A 125 -12.91 3.61 -20.76
C GLY A 125 -13.33 5.03 -20.35
N PRO A 126 -14.64 5.35 -20.44
CA PRO A 126 -15.12 6.71 -20.30
C PRO A 126 -14.92 7.34 -18.91
N PHE A 127 -14.63 6.52 -17.91
CA PHE A 127 -14.50 6.96 -16.51
C PHE A 127 -13.10 6.75 -15.91
N ILE A 128 -12.21 6.07 -16.64
CA ILE A 128 -10.92 5.65 -16.08
C ILE A 128 -9.77 5.97 -17.03
N ASN A 129 -8.92 6.89 -16.61
CA ASN A 129 -7.59 7.07 -17.18
C ASN A 129 -6.58 6.59 -16.15
N HIS A 130 -5.85 5.53 -16.45
CA HIS A 130 -4.93 4.91 -15.51
C HIS A 130 -3.53 5.48 -15.65
N GLU A 131 -3.04 6.11 -14.59
CA GLU A 131 -1.69 6.64 -14.49
C GLU A 131 -0.77 5.70 -13.69
N MET A 132 -0.11 4.76 -14.37
CA MET A 132 0.78 3.79 -13.72
C MET A 132 1.92 4.44 -12.92
N ASN A 133 2.37 5.64 -13.28
CA ASN A 133 3.41 6.37 -12.55
C ASN A 133 3.00 6.73 -11.11
N ARG A 134 1.71 6.79 -10.83
CA ARG A 134 1.16 7.07 -9.48
C ARG A 134 0.86 5.80 -8.69
N CYS A 135 0.92 4.64 -9.34
CA CYS A 135 0.61 3.37 -8.70
C CYS A 135 1.62 3.03 -7.61
N ILE A 136 1.12 2.66 -6.44
CA ILE A 136 1.92 2.22 -5.28
C ILE A 136 1.94 0.70 -5.11
N ALA A 137 1.48 -0.04 -6.11
CA ALA A 137 1.43 -1.50 -6.14
C ALA A 137 0.69 -2.13 -4.94
N CYS A 138 -0.41 -1.53 -4.51
CA CYS A 138 -1.18 -1.99 -3.35
C CYS A 138 -2.13 -3.16 -3.66
N TYR A 139 -2.37 -3.48 -4.91
CA TYR A 139 -3.29 -4.54 -5.38
C TYR A 139 -4.77 -4.33 -5.04
N ARG A 140 -5.20 -3.20 -4.53
CA ARG A 140 -6.63 -2.97 -4.22
C ARG A 140 -7.51 -3.05 -5.46
N CYS A 141 -7.16 -2.33 -6.53
CA CYS A 141 -7.91 -2.33 -7.80
C CYS A 141 -8.04 -3.74 -8.40
N VAL A 142 -6.95 -4.48 -8.50
CA VAL A 142 -6.96 -5.83 -9.08
C VAL A 142 -7.83 -6.79 -8.27
N ARG A 143 -7.75 -6.75 -6.93
CA ARG A 143 -8.60 -7.57 -6.06
C ARG A 143 -10.06 -7.19 -6.13
N TYR A 144 -10.36 -5.88 -6.08
CA TYR A 144 -11.73 -5.41 -6.26
C TYR A 144 -12.31 -5.87 -7.59
N TYR A 145 -11.57 -5.63 -8.67
CA TYR A 145 -12.02 -5.92 -10.02
C TYR A 145 -12.34 -7.39 -10.22
N LYS A 146 -11.48 -8.26 -9.70
CA LYS A 146 -11.68 -9.71 -9.77
C LYS A 146 -12.77 -10.20 -8.83
N ASP A 147 -12.76 -9.78 -7.57
CA ASP A 147 -13.56 -10.40 -6.52
C ASP A 147 -14.99 -9.81 -6.45
N TYR A 148 -15.18 -8.56 -6.88
CA TYR A 148 -16.44 -7.84 -6.78
C TYR A 148 -17.02 -7.41 -8.13
N ALA A 149 -16.19 -6.89 -9.03
CA ALA A 149 -16.64 -6.44 -10.34
C ALA A 149 -16.78 -7.56 -11.38
N GLY A 150 -16.26 -8.75 -11.07
CA GLY A 150 -16.36 -9.93 -11.95
C GLY A 150 -15.59 -9.82 -13.25
N GLY A 151 -14.61 -8.91 -13.35
CA GLY A 151 -13.77 -8.73 -14.52
C GLY A 151 -12.46 -9.50 -14.41
N GLU A 152 -11.88 -9.89 -15.54
CA GLU A 152 -10.61 -10.63 -15.60
C GLU A 152 -9.50 -9.87 -16.35
N ASP A 153 -9.84 -8.76 -17.00
CA ASP A 153 -8.94 -8.02 -17.89
C ASP A 153 -8.10 -6.93 -17.20
N LEU A 154 -8.17 -6.78 -15.87
CA LEU A 154 -7.25 -6.00 -15.07
C LEU A 154 -6.27 -6.91 -14.35
N GLY A 155 -4.99 -6.76 -14.61
CA GLY A 155 -3.96 -7.62 -14.06
C GLY A 155 -2.67 -6.92 -13.67
N VAL A 156 -1.69 -7.74 -13.33
CA VAL A 156 -0.32 -7.30 -13.05
C VAL A 156 0.61 -8.01 -14.03
N TYR A 157 1.29 -7.24 -14.84
CA TYR A 157 2.12 -7.72 -15.94
C TYR A 157 3.60 -7.44 -15.71
N ALA A 158 4.44 -8.18 -16.41
CA ALA A 158 5.89 -8.09 -16.35
C ALA A 158 6.48 -8.37 -14.95
N SER A 159 7.75 -8.03 -14.73
CA SER A 159 8.47 -8.34 -13.49
C SER A 159 9.50 -7.27 -13.12
N ALA A 160 9.96 -7.31 -11.88
CA ALA A 160 10.98 -6.43 -11.34
C ALA A 160 10.69 -4.94 -11.62
N SER A 161 11.61 -4.26 -12.27
CA SER A 161 11.48 -2.83 -12.56
C SER A 161 10.45 -2.47 -13.63
N ARG A 162 9.85 -3.46 -14.30
CA ARG A 162 8.88 -3.27 -15.38
C ARG A 162 7.47 -3.68 -15.01
N VAL A 163 7.21 -3.97 -13.74
CA VAL A 163 5.87 -4.32 -13.26
C VAL A 163 4.88 -3.23 -13.65
N TYR A 164 3.77 -3.65 -14.22
CA TYR A 164 2.69 -2.79 -14.68
C TYR A 164 1.34 -3.33 -14.18
N PHE A 165 0.57 -2.46 -13.55
CA PHE A 165 -0.83 -2.72 -13.17
C PHE A 165 -1.71 -2.09 -14.24
N GLY A 166 -2.60 -2.84 -14.84
CA GLY A 166 -3.43 -2.33 -15.93
C GLY A 166 -4.03 -3.46 -16.76
N ARG A 167 -4.38 -3.15 -18.00
CA ARG A 167 -4.79 -4.12 -19.01
C ARG A 167 -3.63 -4.49 -19.93
N ASP A 168 -3.75 -5.66 -20.54
CA ASP A 168 -2.84 -6.09 -21.61
C ASP A 168 -2.92 -5.15 -22.84
N LYS A 169 -4.09 -4.61 -23.10
CA LYS A 169 -4.36 -3.66 -24.21
C LYS A 169 -5.18 -2.48 -23.73
N ASP A 170 -5.02 -1.35 -24.40
CA ASP A 170 -5.87 -0.19 -24.20
C ASP A 170 -7.33 -0.49 -24.55
N GLY A 171 -8.25 0.27 -24.00
CA GLY A 171 -9.68 0.18 -24.24
C GLY A 171 -10.49 -0.07 -22.96
N GLN A 172 -11.80 -0.02 -23.12
CA GLN A 172 -12.74 -0.14 -22.02
C GLN A 172 -12.65 -1.50 -21.33
N PHE A 173 -12.76 -1.49 -20.01
CA PHE A 173 -12.89 -2.69 -19.19
C PHE A 173 -14.15 -3.49 -19.55
N GLU A 174 -14.06 -4.82 -19.39
CA GLU A 174 -15.18 -5.73 -19.68
C GLU A 174 -16.31 -5.61 -18.66
N SER A 175 -16.00 -5.33 -17.40
CA SER A 175 -16.99 -5.26 -16.34
C SER A 175 -17.76 -3.94 -16.36
N GLU A 176 -19.09 -4.04 -16.25
CA GLU A 176 -19.99 -2.91 -16.05
C GLU A 176 -19.74 -2.14 -14.73
N PHE A 177 -19.11 -2.79 -13.76
CA PHE A 177 -18.76 -2.21 -12.45
C PHE A 177 -17.33 -1.65 -12.40
N SER A 178 -16.67 -1.52 -13.54
CA SER A 178 -15.30 -1.00 -13.62
C SER A 178 -15.15 0.43 -13.09
N GLY A 179 -16.22 1.26 -13.19
CA GLY A 179 -16.22 2.64 -12.68
C GLY A 179 -15.92 2.74 -11.18
N ASN A 180 -16.27 1.74 -10.39
CA ASN A 180 -16.03 1.71 -8.95
C ASN A 180 -14.57 1.45 -8.56
N LEU A 181 -13.68 1.26 -9.53
CA LEU A 181 -12.23 1.16 -9.28
C LEU A 181 -11.61 2.47 -8.79
N THR A 182 -12.30 3.58 -8.98
CA THR A 182 -11.85 4.91 -8.59
C THR A 182 -12.22 5.30 -7.16
N GLU A 183 -13.02 4.48 -6.48
CA GLU A 183 -13.45 4.67 -5.09
C GLU A 183 -12.66 3.73 -4.12
#